data_c43534f73ed9e95175599c60687e3d90
#
_entry.id   c43534f73ed9e95175599c60687e3d90
#
_cell.length_a   1.000
_cell.length_b   1.000
_cell.length_c   1.000
_cell.angle_alpha   90.00
_cell.angle_beta   90.00
_cell.angle_gamma   90.00
#
_symmetry.space_group_name_H-M   'P 1'
#
loop_
_entity.id
_entity.type
_entity.pdbx_description
1 polymer ?
#
loop_
_entity_poly.entity_id
_entity_poly.type
_entity_poly.pdbx_seq_one_letter_code
_entity_poly.pdbx_strand_id
1 'polypeptide(L)'
;MPLKRVQLRKALEHLASGDWQAAHEIVQRDEESPLACWAHGIVHIMEGDLPNARYWYREAKRPFPKNPEATTEIGALMAAVAEE
;
A
#
# COMPACT_ATOMS: atom_id res chain seq x y z
N MET A 1 11.15 -4.84 -10.66
CA MET A 1 11.15 -3.57 -11.38
C MET A 1 10.23 -2.57 -10.70
N PRO A 2 10.63 -1.30 -10.59
CA PRO A 2 9.74 -0.31 -9.98
C PRO A 2 8.47 -0.11 -10.79
N LEU A 3 7.38 0.08 -10.07
CA LEU A 3 6.10 0.35 -10.70
C LEU A 3 6.11 1.75 -11.32
N LYS A 4 5.47 1.86 -12.47
CA LYS A 4 5.21 3.16 -13.05
C LYS A 4 4.10 3.84 -12.24
N ARG A 5 4.09 5.18 -12.27
CA ARG A 5 3.07 5.92 -11.52
C ARG A 5 1.65 5.50 -11.89
N VAL A 6 1.40 5.23 -13.15
CA VAL A 6 0.07 4.82 -13.60
C VAL A 6 -0.32 3.46 -12.99
N GLN A 7 0.64 2.56 -12.82
CA GLN A 7 0.38 1.27 -12.20
C GLN A 7 0.11 1.42 -10.70
N LEU A 8 0.87 2.27 -10.03
CA LEU A 8 0.65 2.54 -8.61
C LEU A 8 -0.73 3.17 -8.38
N ARG A 9 -1.12 4.11 -9.23
CA ARG A 9 -2.45 4.71 -9.14
C ARG A 9 -3.55 3.68 -9.34
N LYS A 10 -3.32 2.72 -10.24
CA LYS A 10 -4.27 1.65 -10.46
C LYS A 10 -4.45 0.80 -9.20
N ALA A 11 -3.33 0.49 -8.53
CA ALA A 11 -3.38 -0.24 -7.27
C ALA A 11 -4.16 0.55 -6.23
N LEU A 12 -3.96 1.88 -6.16
CA LEU A 12 -4.69 2.73 -5.23
C LEU A 12 -6.20 2.72 -5.51
N GLU A 13 -6.59 2.72 -6.78
CA GLU A 13 -8.00 2.64 -7.14
C GLU A 13 -8.60 1.33 -6.63
N HIS A 14 -7.88 0.24 -6.77
CA HIS A 14 -8.34 -1.05 -6.26
C HIS A 14 -8.46 -1.04 -4.73
N LEU A 15 -7.48 -0.45 -4.05
CA LEU A 15 -7.54 -0.33 -2.59
C LEU A 15 -8.77 0.48 -2.17
N ALA A 16 -9.01 1.61 -2.84
CA ALA A 16 -10.13 2.48 -2.52
C ALA A 16 -11.48 1.79 -2.75
N SER A 17 -11.55 0.87 -3.70
CA SER A 17 -12.78 0.12 -3.97
C SER A 17 -12.91 -1.14 -3.12
N GLY A 18 -11.93 -1.42 -2.27
CA GLY A 18 -11.96 -2.59 -1.40
C GLY A 18 -11.41 -3.86 -2.04
N ASP A 19 -10.89 -3.77 -3.25
CA ASP A 19 -10.35 -4.93 -3.97
C ASP A 19 -8.85 -5.06 -3.68
N TRP A 20 -8.54 -5.48 -2.45
CA TRP A 20 -7.14 -5.61 -2.05
C TRP A 20 -6.40 -6.72 -2.80
N GLN A 21 -7.13 -7.71 -3.30
CA GLN A 21 -6.50 -8.79 -4.07
C GLN A 21 -5.95 -8.28 -5.39
N ALA A 22 -6.70 -7.47 -6.11
CA ALA A 22 -6.23 -6.87 -7.35
C ALA A 22 -5.07 -5.90 -7.09
N ALA A 23 -5.17 -5.13 -6.01
CA ALA A 23 -4.08 -4.24 -5.62
C ALA A 23 -2.81 -5.03 -5.30
N HIS A 24 -2.95 -6.15 -4.61
CA HIS A 24 -1.81 -6.99 -4.25
C HIS A 24 -1.06 -7.48 -5.48
N GLU A 25 -1.78 -7.90 -6.51
CA GLU A 25 -1.14 -8.37 -7.74
C GLU A 25 -0.24 -7.30 -8.38
N ILE A 26 -0.62 -6.05 -8.24
CA ILE A 26 0.17 -4.96 -8.79
C ILE A 26 1.37 -4.65 -7.90
N VAL A 27 1.14 -4.45 -6.60
CA VAL A 27 2.20 -3.98 -5.71
C VAL A 27 3.28 -5.03 -5.44
N GLN A 28 2.94 -6.31 -5.53
CA GLN A 28 3.94 -7.35 -5.30
C GLN A 28 5.04 -7.38 -6.34
N ARG A 29 4.84 -6.68 -7.46
CA ARG A 29 5.85 -6.59 -8.52
C ARG A 29 6.98 -5.64 -8.16
N ASP A 30 6.82 -4.83 -7.12
CA ASP A 30 7.82 -3.86 -6.70
C ASP A 30 8.00 -3.92 -5.19
N GLU A 31 9.02 -4.65 -4.75
CA GLU A 31 9.30 -4.84 -3.34
C GLU A 31 10.34 -3.86 -2.83
N GLU A 32 10.72 -2.88 -3.63
CA GLU A 32 11.78 -1.94 -3.28
C GLU A 32 11.32 -0.50 -3.11
N SER A 33 10.37 -0.04 -3.93
CA SER A 33 9.91 1.36 -3.84
C SER A 33 9.10 1.60 -2.58
N PRO A 34 9.43 2.65 -1.80
CA PRO A 34 8.71 2.90 -0.54
C PRO A 34 7.20 3.03 -0.70
N LEU A 35 6.73 3.71 -1.74
CA LEU A 35 5.29 3.87 -1.94
C LEU A 35 4.61 2.55 -2.27
N ALA A 36 5.27 1.70 -3.08
CA ALA A 36 4.72 0.38 -3.39
C ALA A 36 4.70 -0.50 -2.15
N CYS A 37 5.74 -0.43 -1.32
CA CYS A 37 5.78 -1.18 -0.06
C CYS A 37 4.70 -0.72 0.90
N TRP A 38 4.45 0.59 0.97
CA TRP A 38 3.39 1.14 1.79
C TRP A 38 2.03 0.61 1.33
N ALA A 39 1.77 0.67 0.01
CA ALA A 39 0.54 0.11 -0.55
C ALA A 39 0.41 -1.38 -0.23
N HIS A 40 1.52 -2.11 -0.30
CA HIS A 40 1.56 -3.53 0.01
C HIS A 40 1.15 -3.78 1.47
N GLY A 41 1.65 -2.92 2.38
CA GLY A 41 1.26 -3.00 3.79
C GLY A 41 -0.23 -2.75 3.98
N ILE A 42 -0.80 -1.79 3.24
CA ILE A 42 -2.24 -1.51 3.32
C ILE A 42 -3.05 -2.73 2.85
N VAL A 43 -2.60 -3.40 1.79
CA VAL A 43 -3.23 -4.64 1.32
C VAL A 43 -3.39 -5.62 2.49
N HIS A 44 -2.32 -5.81 3.26
CA HIS A 44 -2.34 -6.78 4.34
C HIS A 44 -3.17 -6.30 5.54
N ILE A 45 -3.29 -4.98 5.76
CA ILE A 45 -4.23 -4.46 6.74
C ILE A 45 -5.65 -4.86 6.34
N MET A 46 -5.99 -4.69 5.07
CA MET A 46 -7.32 -5.03 4.57
C MET A 46 -7.59 -6.53 4.64
N GLU A 47 -6.55 -7.32 4.42
CA GLU A 47 -6.64 -8.77 4.52
C GLU A 47 -6.78 -9.24 5.97
N GLY A 48 -6.37 -8.44 6.92
CA GLY A 48 -6.37 -8.81 8.33
C GLY A 48 -5.09 -9.47 8.80
N ASP A 49 -4.05 -9.45 7.98
CA ASP A 49 -2.74 -10.04 8.31
C ASP A 49 -1.80 -8.96 8.82
N LEU A 50 -1.96 -8.58 10.08
CA LEU A 50 -1.20 -7.48 10.66
C LEU A 50 0.31 -7.72 10.74
N PRO A 51 0.80 -8.92 11.09
CA PRO A 51 2.26 -9.13 11.07
C PRO A 51 2.87 -8.88 9.70
N ASN A 52 2.21 -9.31 8.64
CA ASN A 52 2.69 -9.09 7.29
C ASN A 52 2.60 -7.60 6.91
N ALA A 53 1.53 -6.93 7.35
CA ALA A 53 1.39 -5.49 7.14
C ALA A 53 2.54 -4.73 7.78
N ARG A 54 2.92 -5.10 8.99
CA ARG A 54 4.04 -4.47 9.69
C ARG A 54 5.35 -4.65 8.95
N TYR A 55 5.55 -5.83 8.38
CA TYR A 55 6.75 -6.10 7.58
C TYR A 55 6.87 -5.10 6.43
N TRP A 56 5.79 -4.91 5.68
CA TRP A 56 5.83 -4.00 4.53
C TRP A 56 5.92 -2.53 4.93
N TYR A 57 5.32 -2.15 6.07
CA TYR A 57 5.49 -0.79 6.59
C TYR A 57 6.95 -0.53 6.95
N ARG A 58 7.63 -1.54 7.50
CA ARG A 58 9.06 -1.42 7.80
C ARG A 58 9.86 -1.25 6.52
N GLU A 59 9.54 -2.03 5.49
CA GLU A 59 10.21 -1.89 4.19
C GLU A 59 9.94 -0.53 3.57
N ALA A 60 8.76 0.05 3.81
CA ALA A 60 8.41 1.38 3.33
C ALA A 60 9.04 2.48 4.18
N LYS A 61 9.68 2.12 5.30
CA LYS A 61 10.26 3.05 6.27
C LYS A 61 9.22 3.98 6.87
N ARG A 62 8.05 3.43 7.17
CA ARG A 62 6.94 4.16 7.78
C ARG A 62 6.53 3.52 9.10
N PRO A 63 6.17 4.34 10.09
CA PRO A 63 5.69 3.79 11.36
C PRO A 63 4.35 3.09 11.15
N PHE A 64 4.19 1.94 11.80
CA PHE A 64 2.92 1.22 11.73
C PHE A 64 1.93 1.90 12.67
N PRO A 65 0.71 2.23 12.21
CA PRO A 65 -0.26 2.94 13.06
C PRO A 65 -0.75 2.07 14.21
N LYS A 66 -1.05 2.72 15.35
CA LYS A 66 -1.57 2.02 16.53
C LYS A 66 -2.90 1.36 16.24
N ASN A 67 -3.77 2.08 15.56
CA ASN A 67 -5.07 1.57 15.14
C ASN A 67 -5.11 1.58 13.62
N PRO A 68 -4.63 0.50 13.00
CA PRO A 68 -4.52 0.49 11.54
C PRO A 68 -5.90 0.49 10.89
N GLU A 69 -6.18 1.59 10.20
CA GLU A 69 -7.40 1.75 9.43
C GLU A 69 -7.03 1.96 7.97
N ALA A 70 -7.49 1.02 7.14
CA ALA A 70 -7.13 1.05 5.72
C ALA A 70 -7.56 2.36 5.06
N THR A 71 -8.77 2.83 5.34
CA THR A 71 -9.28 4.06 4.73
C THR A 71 -8.38 5.26 5.01
N THR A 72 -7.94 5.42 6.25
CA THR A 72 -7.05 6.51 6.63
C THR A 72 -5.71 6.39 5.92
N GLU A 73 -5.16 5.18 5.88
CA GLU A 73 -3.86 4.95 5.25
C GLU A 73 -3.92 5.13 3.74
N ILE A 74 -5.02 4.70 3.11
CA ILE A 74 -5.20 4.90 1.68
C ILE A 74 -5.20 6.40 1.35
N GLY A 75 -5.91 7.21 2.15
CA GLY A 75 -5.94 8.65 1.94
C GLY A 75 -4.56 9.28 2.06
N ALA A 76 -3.79 8.86 3.07
CA ALA A 76 -2.44 9.38 3.27
C ALA A 76 -1.53 8.98 2.11
N LEU A 77 -1.65 7.75 1.63
CA LEU A 77 -0.84 7.28 0.51
C LEU A 77 -1.20 8.01 -0.77
N MET A 78 -2.49 8.23 -1.01
CA MET A 78 -2.93 9.00 -2.18
C MET A 78 -2.34 10.40 -2.19
N ALA A 79 -2.32 11.05 -1.03
CA ALA A 79 -1.73 12.38 -0.90
C ALA A 79 -0.23 12.35 -1.20
N ALA A 80 0.47 11.33 -0.72
CA ALA A 80 1.90 11.18 -0.97
C ALA A 80 2.20 10.96 -2.46
N VAL A 81 1.38 10.14 -3.12
CA VAL A 81 1.55 9.88 -4.56
C VAL A 81 1.28 11.14 -5.37
N ALA A 82 0.30 11.94 -4.95
CA ALA A 82 -0.04 13.18 -5.67
C ALA A 82 1.11 14.21 -5.61
N GLU A 83 1.97 14.13 -4.60
CA GLU A 83 3.09 15.06 -4.46
C GLU A 83 4.29 14.66 -5.32
N GLU A 84 4.28 13.48 -5.88
CA GLU A 84 5.33 13.03 -6.78
C GLU A 84 5.07 13.48 -8.21
#